data_284a8faae683a1f6841f82e87a3861b4
#
_entry.id   284a8faae683a1f6841f82e87a3861b4
#
_cell.length_a   1.000
_cell.length_b   1.000
_cell.length_c   1.000
_cell.angle_alpha   90.00
_cell.angle_beta   90.00
_cell.angle_gamma   90.00
#
_symmetry.space_group_name_H-M   'P 1'
#
loop_
_entity.id
_entity.type
_entity.pdbx_description
1 polymer ?
#
loop_
_entity_poly.entity_id
_entity_poly.type
_entity_poly.pdbx_seq_one_letter_code
_entity_poly.pdbx_strand_id
1 'polypeptide(L)'
;MTIRAMIFDLDGTLVRTERLKALSYVNAALELCPNQITEADVLEAFRDVVGRSRREVAKSLVARFDLEAAASERMADFGVTAPWQAFVQVRLQHYQAMLADPQVLRDNQWLHNRALLEQAKRANCKVALATMSVCSQTQRVLEILELTEAFDFVASRDDVEHGKPDPEIYKLVAAELEVDPGNCLVIEDSLAGVKAAHAAGMWCIAVTTSFTRKSVHAAQILEERWIVDDPAVLPNVVRQMIAERQGDS
;
A
#
# COMPACT_ATOMS: atom_id res chain seq x y z
N MET A 1 -1.13 27.07 10.85
CA MET A 1 -2.09 26.15 10.17
C MET A 1 -2.23 24.88 10.98
N THR A 2 -3.41 24.31 11.12
CA THR A 2 -3.68 23.17 12.01
C THR A 2 -4.08 21.97 11.16
N ILE A 3 -3.50 20.79 11.41
CA ILE A 3 -3.95 19.55 10.78
C ILE A 3 -5.38 19.25 11.25
N ARG A 4 -6.31 19.14 10.30
CA ARG A 4 -7.74 18.89 10.52
C ARG A 4 -8.19 17.52 10.03
N ALA A 5 -7.44 16.92 9.11
CA ALA A 5 -7.68 15.57 8.62
C ALA A 5 -6.39 14.76 8.57
N MET A 6 -6.48 13.47 8.91
CA MET A 6 -5.47 12.47 8.65
C MET A 6 -5.99 11.46 7.64
N ILE A 7 -5.21 11.23 6.59
CA ILE A 7 -5.57 10.34 5.50
C ILE A 7 -4.56 9.19 5.51
N PHE A 8 -5.04 7.99 5.65
CA PHE A 8 -4.21 6.79 5.69
C PHE A 8 -4.28 6.05 4.35
N ASP A 9 -3.15 5.58 3.85
CA ASP A 9 -3.13 4.50 2.91
C ASP A 9 -3.42 3.16 3.62
N LEU A 10 -3.72 2.10 2.88
CA LEU A 10 -4.03 0.78 3.42
C LEU A 10 -2.84 -0.17 3.31
N ASP A 11 -2.42 -0.43 2.07
CA ASP A 11 -1.48 -1.47 1.70
C ASP A 11 -0.02 -1.07 2.00
N GLY A 12 0.59 -1.64 3.02
CA GLY A 12 1.92 -1.22 3.51
C GLY A 12 1.84 -0.23 4.67
N THR A 13 0.73 0.49 4.79
CA THR A 13 0.51 1.53 5.82
C THR A 13 -0.28 1.02 7.02
N LEU A 14 -1.48 0.47 6.85
CA LEU A 14 -2.26 -0.12 7.94
C LEU A 14 -2.08 -1.64 8.04
N VAL A 15 -1.80 -2.28 6.91
CA VAL A 15 -1.58 -3.73 6.81
C VAL A 15 -0.35 -4.01 5.94
N ARG A 16 0.47 -4.96 6.34
CA ARG A 16 1.65 -5.45 5.58
C ARG A 16 1.23 -6.31 4.38
N THR A 17 0.27 -5.85 3.60
CA THR A 17 -0.23 -6.59 2.43
C THR A 17 0.82 -6.71 1.33
N GLU A 18 1.82 -5.85 1.28
CA GLU A 18 2.95 -5.97 0.35
C GLU A 18 3.73 -7.27 0.58
N ARG A 19 3.95 -7.65 1.85
CA ARG A 19 4.55 -8.95 2.18
C ARG A 19 3.68 -10.10 1.69
N LEU A 20 2.37 -10.03 1.88
CA LEU A 20 1.43 -11.05 1.39
C LEU A 20 1.39 -11.09 -0.14
N LYS A 21 1.45 -9.93 -0.79
CA LYS A 21 1.60 -9.82 -2.24
C LYS A 21 2.90 -10.47 -2.70
N ALA A 22 4.03 -10.18 -2.06
CA ALA A 22 5.32 -10.80 -2.37
C ALA A 22 5.26 -12.33 -2.21
N LEU A 23 4.76 -12.84 -1.08
CA LEU A 23 4.60 -14.26 -0.83
C LEU A 23 3.68 -14.94 -1.87
N SER A 24 2.66 -14.24 -2.37
CA SER A 24 1.81 -14.80 -3.43
C SER A 24 2.55 -14.98 -4.76
N TYR A 25 3.49 -14.09 -5.09
CA TYR A 25 4.39 -14.27 -6.24
C TYR A 25 5.40 -15.38 -6.00
N VAL A 26 5.92 -15.51 -4.78
CA VAL A 26 6.76 -16.64 -4.38
C VAL A 26 6.04 -17.97 -4.61
N ASN A 27 4.86 -18.13 -4.03
CA ASN A 27 4.09 -19.36 -4.14
C ASN A 27 3.75 -19.70 -5.60
N ALA A 28 3.39 -18.70 -6.40
CA ALA A 28 3.14 -18.90 -7.83
C ALA A 28 4.40 -19.34 -8.59
N ALA A 29 5.55 -18.74 -8.30
CA ALA A 29 6.79 -19.11 -8.96
C ALA A 29 7.24 -20.53 -8.56
N LEU A 30 7.14 -20.88 -7.27
CA LEU A 30 7.44 -22.22 -6.76
C LEU A 30 6.46 -23.28 -7.29
N GLU A 31 5.19 -22.97 -7.48
CA GLU A 31 4.22 -23.89 -8.10
C GLU A 31 4.59 -24.20 -9.55
N LEU A 32 5.02 -23.19 -10.31
CA LEU A 32 5.39 -23.36 -11.71
C LEU A 32 6.78 -23.96 -11.90
N CYS A 33 7.70 -23.81 -10.94
CA CYS A 33 9.07 -24.31 -11.02
C CYS A 33 9.62 -24.75 -9.65
N PRO A 34 9.14 -25.87 -9.09
CA PRO A 34 9.36 -26.23 -7.67
C PRO A 34 10.81 -26.58 -7.31
N ASN A 35 11.64 -26.93 -8.28
CA ASN A 35 12.98 -27.50 -8.01
C ASN A 35 14.16 -26.60 -8.40
N GLN A 36 13.93 -25.41 -8.94
CA GLN A 36 14.98 -24.54 -9.51
C GLN A 36 15.05 -23.16 -8.87
N ILE A 37 14.04 -22.79 -8.06
CA ILE A 37 13.92 -21.47 -7.46
C ILE A 37 13.67 -21.61 -5.97
N THR A 38 14.19 -20.67 -5.19
CA THR A 38 13.91 -20.59 -3.75
C THR A 38 13.01 -19.39 -3.44
N GLU A 39 12.33 -19.42 -2.28
CA GLU A 39 11.57 -18.28 -1.76
C GLU A 39 12.43 -17.01 -1.71
N ALA A 40 13.69 -17.15 -1.25
CA ALA A 40 14.62 -16.02 -1.13
C ALA A 40 14.91 -15.34 -2.47
N ASP A 41 15.12 -16.15 -3.54
CA ASP A 41 15.38 -15.63 -4.88
C ASP A 41 14.21 -14.80 -5.40
N VAL A 42 12.97 -15.29 -5.21
CA VAL A 42 11.76 -14.60 -5.69
C VAL A 42 11.50 -13.34 -4.87
N LEU A 43 11.71 -13.36 -3.55
CA LEU A 43 11.58 -12.18 -2.70
C LEU A 43 12.60 -11.10 -3.06
N GLU A 44 13.83 -11.47 -3.36
CA GLU A 44 14.85 -10.53 -3.83
C GLU A 44 14.45 -9.92 -5.18
N ALA A 45 14.06 -10.77 -6.14
CA ALA A 45 13.59 -10.29 -7.45
C ALA A 45 12.37 -9.36 -7.34
N PHE A 46 11.44 -9.65 -6.41
CA PHE A 46 10.27 -8.81 -6.18
C PHE A 46 10.63 -7.43 -5.65
N ARG A 47 11.66 -7.29 -4.80
CA ARG A 47 12.14 -5.98 -4.30
C ARG A 47 12.59 -5.05 -5.43
N ASP A 48 13.13 -5.60 -6.52
CA ASP A 48 13.59 -4.82 -7.67
C ASP A 48 12.44 -4.26 -8.51
N VAL A 49 11.24 -4.81 -8.37
CA VAL A 49 10.07 -4.50 -9.21
C VAL A 49 8.86 -3.99 -8.43
N VAL A 50 8.93 -3.95 -7.09
CA VAL A 50 7.84 -3.43 -6.26
C VAL A 50 7.53 -1.97 -6.63
N GLY A 51 6.24 -1.63 -6.61
CA GLY A 51 5.76 -0.30 -7.05
C GLY A 51 5.53 -0.16 -8.57
N ARG A 52 5.88 -1.17 -9.37
CA ARG A 52 5.51 -1.22 -10.79
C ARG A 52 4.09 -1.79 -10.97
N SER A 53 3.56 -1.64 -12.17
CA SER A 53 2.27 -2.26 -12.52
C SER A 53 2.33 -3.79 -12.40
N ARG A 54 1.19 -4.42 -12.09
CA ARG A 54 1.07 -5.89 -11.99
C ARG A 54 1.60 -6.61 -13.22
N ARG A 55 1.38 -6.02 -14.41
CA ARG A 55 1.88 -6.54 -15.69
C ARG A 55 3.41 -6.54 -15.75
N GLU A 56 4.03 -5.45 -15.32
CA GLU A 56 5.49 -5.32 -15.37
C GLU A 56 6.15 -6.25 -14.33
N VAL A 57 5.59 -6.33 -13.12
CA VAL A 57 6.05 -7.28 -12.09
C VAL A 57 6.00 -8.71 -12.63
N ALA A 58 4.85 -9.14 -13.15
CA ALA A 58 4.66 -10.49 -13.65
C ALA A 58 5.61 -10.81 -14.81
N LYS A 59 5.74 -9.91 -15.79
CA LYS A 59 6.68 -10.10 -16.92
C LYS A 59 8.13 -10.21 -16.46
N SER A 60 8.53 -9.37 -15.49
CA SER A 60 9.89 -9.39 -14.96
C SER A 60 10.20 -10.70 -14.26
N LEU A 61 9.29 -11.20 -13.42
CA LEU A 61 9.49 -12.45 -12.68
C LEU A 61 9.44 -13.67 -13.61
N VAL A 62 8.50 -13.71 -14.57
CA VAL A 62 8.44 -14.77 -15.58
C VAL A 62 9.73 -14.87 -16.38
N ALA A 63 10.28 -13.73 -16.84
CA ALA A 63 11.53 -13.70 -17.58
C ALA A 63 12.75 -14.05 -16.71
N ARG A 64 12.81 -13.55 -15.46
CA ARG A 64 13.94 -13.78 -14.54
C ARG A 64 14.09 -15.25 -14.14
N PHE A 65 12.99 -15.96 -14.01
CA PHE A 65 12.97 -17.36 -13.55
C PHE A 65 12.62 -18.39 -14.64
N ASP A 66 12.61 -17.95 -15.91
CA ASP A 66 12.29 -18.81 -17.07
C ASP A 66 10.98 -19.59 -16.93
N LEU A 67 9.93 -18.90 -16.42
CA LEU A 67 8.62 -19.50 -16.16
C LEU A 67 7.71 -19.49 -17.39
N GLU A 68 8.15 -19.04 -18.56
CA GLU A 68 7.31 -18.81 -19.72
C GLU A 68 6.64 -20.10 -20.21
N ALA A 69 7.38 -21.21 -20.29
CA ALA A 69 6.85 -22.50 -20.71
C ALA A 69 5.77 -23.02 -19.73
N ALA A 70 6.09 -23.09 -18.43
CA ALA A 70 5.17 -23.56 -17.41
C ALA A 70 3.92 -22.66 -17.27
N ALA A 71 4.09 -21.35 -17.39
CA ALA A 71 2.96 -20.41 -17.38
C ALA A 71 2.09 -20.55 -18.65
N SER A 72 2.68 -20.89 -19.80
CA SER A 72 1.93 -21.14 -21.04
C SER A 72 1.02 -22.35 -20.95
N GLU A 73 1.46 -23.42 -20.27
CA GLU A 73 0.63 -24.61 -20.02
C GLU A 73 -0.64 -24.29 -19.20
N ARG A 74 -0.58 -23.27 -18.35
CA ARG A 74 -1.70 -22.84 -17.51
C ARG A 74 -2.63 -21.83 -18.18
N MET A 75 -2.32 -21.36 -19.41
CA MET A 75 -3.12 -20.32 -20.09
C MET A 75 -4.57 -20.76 -20.32
N ALA A 76 -4.77 -22.01 -20.73
CA ALA A 76 -6.09 -22.57 -21.01
C ALA A 76 -6.97 -22.62 -19.74
N ASP A 77 -6.39 -22.92 -18.57
CA ASP A 77 -7.10 -22.99 -17.30
C ASP A 77 -7.80 -21.67 -16.94
N PHE A 78 -7.22 -20.56 -17.39
CA PHE A 78 -7.67 -19.21 -17.05
C PHE A 78 -8.27 -18.44 -18.24
N GLY A 79 -8.29 -19.02 -19.43
CA GLY A 79 -8.80 -18.36 -20.65
C GLY A 79 -8.00 -17.10 -21.01
N VAL A 80 -6.69 -17.09 -20.76
CA VAL A 80 -5.82 -15.93 -21.00
C VAL A 80 -4.94 -16.15 -22.23
N THR A 81 -4.38 -15.05 -22.79
CA THR A 81 -3.68 -15.05 -24.07
C THR A 81 -2.18 -14.85 -23.98
N ALA A 82 -1.63 -14.69 -22.77
CA ALA A 82 -0.21 -14.51 -22.56
C ALA A 82 0.28 -15.20 -21.27
N PRO A 83 1.50 -15.77 -21.26
CA PRO A 83 2.04 -16.51 -20.09
C PRO A 83 2.05 -15.68 -18.80
N TRP A 84 2.45 -14.41 -18.88
CA TRP A 84 2.44 -13.52 -17.71
C TRP A 84 1.05 -13.35 -17.09
N GLN A 85 -0.03 -13.43 -17.91
CA GLN A 85 -1.40 -13.37 -17.40
C GLN A 85 -1.75 -14.64 -16.62
N ALA A 86 -1.36 -15.82 -17.11
CA ALA A 86 -1.54 -17.08 -16.41
C ALA A 86 -0.78 -17.05 -15.06
N PHE A 87 0.47 -16.61 -15.05
CA PHE A 87 1.24 -16.40 -13.82
C PHE A 87 0.53 -15.48 -12.83
N VAL A 88 -0.07 -14.38 -13.33
CA VAL A 88 -0.89 -13.48 -12.48
C VAL A 88 -2.11 -14.21 -11.90
N GLN A 89 -2.78 -15.08 -12.66
CA GLN A 89 -3.94 -15.82 -12.15
C GLN A 89 -3.52 -16.82 -11.06
N VAL A 90 -2.46 -17.58 -11.26
CA VAL A 90 -1.89 -18.46 -10.23
C VAL A 90 -1.55 -17.67 -8.97
N ARG A 91 -0.87 -16.54 -9.13
CA ARG A 91 -0.56 -15.62 -8.02
C ARG A 91 -1.81 -15.14 -7.29
N LEU A 92 -2.87 -14.80 -8.02
CA LEU A 92 -4.13 -14.33 -7.41
C LEU A 92 -4.83 -15.44 -6.62
N GLN A 93 -4.79 -16.69 -7.09
CA GLN A 93 -5.29 -17.83 -6.34
C GLN A 93 -4.57 -17.99 -5.00
N HIS A 94 -3.24 -17.94 -5.00
CA HIS A 94 -2.44 -17.98 -3.75
C HIS A 94 -2.76 -16.80 -2.83
N TYR A 95 -2.88 -15.59 -3.39
CA TYR A 95 -3.22 -14.42 -2.59
C TYR A 95 -4.60 -14.53 -1.94
N GLN A 96 -5.60 -14.98 -2.70
CA GLN A 96 -6.95 -15.20 -2.19
C GLN A 96 -6.98 -16.31 -1.12
N ALA A 97 -6.25 -17.40 -1.32
CA ALA A 97 -6.13 -18.47 -0.34
C ALA A 97 -5.51 -17.97 0.99
N MET A 98 -4.48 -17.12 0.93
CA MET A 98 -3.92 -16.49 2.13
C MET A 98 -4.92 -15.56 2.83
N LEU A 99 -5.70 -14.79 2.07
CA LEU A 99 -6.70 -13.89 2.64
C LEU A 99 -7.99 -14.60 3.10
N ALA A 100 -8.16 -15.89 2.80
CA ALA A 100 -9.27 -16.68 3.29
C ALA A 100 -9.22 -16.88 4.81
N ASP A 101 -8.01 -16.88 5.40
CA ASP A 101 -7.84 -16.88 6.84
C ASP A 101 -7.75 -15.42 7.37
N PRO A 102 -8.78 -14.95 8.11
CA PRO A 102 -8.77 -13.61 8.69
C PRO A 102 -7.58 -13.34 9.63
N GLN A 103 -7.02 -14.39 10.23
CA GLN A 103 -5.89 -14.26 11.14
C GLN A 103 -4.64 -13.75 10.42
N VAL A 104 -4.44 -14.14 9.16
CA VAL A 104 -3.33 -13.66 8.33
C VAL A 104 -3.32 -12.13 8.22
N LEU A 105 -4.49 -11.51 8.03
CA LEU A 105 -4.57 -10.04 8.00
C LEU A 105 -4.37 -9.42 9.37
N ARG A 106 -4.94 -10.01 10.43
CA ARG A 106 -4.78 -9.52 11.80
C ARG A 106 -3.33 -9.55 12.26
N ASP A 107 -2.58 -10.61 11.95
CA ASP A 107 -1.15 -10.75 12.28
C ASP A 107 -0.25 -9.81 11.47
N ASN A 108 -0.76 -9.29 10.35
CA ASN A 108 -0.04 -8.37 9.48
C ASN A 108 -0.46 -6.90 9.67
N GLN A 109 -1.20 -6.54 10.71
CA GLN A 109 -1.50 -5.14 11.01
C GLN A 109 -0.26 -4.37 11.46
N TRP A 110 -0.19 -3.10 11.08
CA TRP A 110 0.70 -2.13 11.68
C TRP A 110 0.05 -1.50 12.92
N LEU A 111 0.30 -2.07 14.09
CA LEU A 111 -0.36 -1.66 15.35
C LEU A 111 -0.08 -0.20 15.72
N HIS A 112 1.11 0.33 15.42
CA HIS A 112 1.46 1.72 15.66
C HIS A 112 0.64 2.68 14.78
N ASN A 113 0.44 2.33 13.51
CA ASN A 113 -0.33 3.14 12.57
C ASN A 113 -1.83 3.08 12.91
N ARG A 114 -2.34 1.92 13.34
CA ARG A 114 -3.70 1.78 13.88
C ARG A 114 -3.89 2.63 15.13
N ALA A 115 -2.94 2.60 16.06
CA ALA A 115 -3.01 3.42 17.27
C ALA A 115 -3.02 4.93 16.94
N LEU A 116 -2.28 5.37 15.93
CA LEU A 116 -2.31 6.75 15.43
C LEU A 116 -3.70 7.12 14.88
N LEU A 117 -4.32 6.25 14.09
CA LEU A 117 -5.68 6.45 13.57
C LEU A 117 -6.68 6.65 14.73
N GLU A 118 -6.64 5.77 15.73
CA GLU A 118 -7.50 5.88 16.92
C GLU A 118 -7.23 7.16 17.72
N GLN A 119 -5.97 7.60 17.81
CA GLN A 119 -5.59 8.85 18.44
C GLN A 119 -6.13 10.06 17.68
N ALA A 120 -6.06 10.05 16.35
CA ALA A 120 -6.61 11.12 15.51
C ALA A 120 -8.12 11.29 15.74
N LYS A 121 -8.87 10.18 15.75
CA LYS A 121 -10.32 10.22 16.06
C LYS A 121 -10.61 10.81 17.43
N ARG A 122 -9.88 10.40 18.48
CA ARG A 122 -10.04 10.96 19.83
C ARG A 122 -9.73 12.45 19.92
N ALA A 123 -8.88 12.95 19.02
CA ALA A 123 -8.54 14.38 18.90
C ALA A 123 -9.54 15.18 18.04
N ASN A 124 -10.67 14.60 17.64
CA ASN A 124 -11.65 15.18 16.71
C ASN A 124 -11.04 15.60 15.36
N CYS A 125 -9.96 14.93 14.94
CA CYS A 125 -9.42 15.04 13.59
C CYS A 125 -10.26 14.15 12.67
N LYS A 126 -10.67 14.65 11.51
CA LYS A 126 -11.31 13.81 10.49
C LYS A 126 -10.32 12.75 10.01
N VAL A 127 -10.79 11.54 9.78
CA VAL A 127 -9.95 10.40 9.39
C VAL A 127 -10.49 9.74 8.15
N ALA A 128 -9.66 9.58 7.12
CA ALA A 128 -10.05 8.89 5.90
C ALA A 128 -9.03 7.85 5.45
N LEU A 129 -9.49 6.95 4.60
CA LEU A 129 -8.68 5.97 3.88
C LEU A 129 -8.59 6.36 2.41
N ALA A 130 -7.40 6.25 1.82
CA ALA A 130 -7.15 6.45 0.39
C ALA A 130 -6.26 5.33 -0.16
N THR A 131 -6.83 4.32 -0.83
CA THR A 131 -6.11 3.13 -1.26
C THR A 131 -6.20 2.87 -2.76
N MET A 132 -5.17 2.22 -3.32
CA MET A 132 -5.18 1.68 -4.69
C MET A 132 -5.70 0.24 -4.77
N SER A 133 -6.20 -0.32 -3.67
CA SER A 133 -6.97 -1.56 -3.68
C SER A 133 -8.40 -1.28 -4.14
N VAL A 134 -9.02 -2.24 -4.84
CA VAL A 134 -10.42 -2.14 -5.30
C VAL A 134 -11.38 -2.18 -4.11
N CYS A 135 -12.57 -1.58 -4.29
CA CYS A 135 -13.57 -1.40 -3.22
C CYS A 135 -13.87 -2.72 -2.48
N SER A 136 -14.16 -3.81 -3.20
CA SER A 136 -14.49 -5.10 -2.58
C SER A 136 -13.37 -5.68 -1.71
N GLN A 137 -12.12 -5.51 -2.11
CA GLN A 137 -10.96 -5.95 -1.32
C GLN A 137 -10.76 -5.04 -0.10
N THR A 138 -10.91 -3.73 -0.28
CA THR A 138 -10.82 -2.75 0.80
C THR A 138 -11.85 -3.04 1.89
N GLN A 139 -13.12 -3.19 1.52
CA GLN A 139 -14.19 -3.54 2.46
C GLN A 139 -13.89 -4.81 3.25
N ARG A 140 -13.47 -5.87 2.54
CA ARG A 140 -13.11 -7.14 3.18
C ARG A 140 -11.98 -6.99 4.19
N VAL A 141 -10.96 -6.21 3.88
CA VAL A 141 -9.85 -5.94 4.81
C VAL A 141 -10.35 -5.15 6.03
N LEU A 142 -11.14 -4.09 5.81
CA LEU A 142 -11.68 -3.27 6.90
C LEU A 142 -12.61 -4.08 7.85
N GLU A 143 -13.43 -4.97 7.30
CA GLU A 143 -14.27 -5.88 8.10
C GLU A 143 -13.42 -6.79 8.99
N ILE A 144 -12.39 -7.45 8.42
CA ILE A 144 -11.51 -8.37 9.15
C ILE A 144 -10.74 -7.64 10.26
N LEU A 145 -10.34 -6.39 10.00
CA LEU A 145 -9.58 -5.58 10.95
C LEU A 145 -10.47 -4.80 11.94
N GLU A 146 -11.80 -4.92 11.81
CA GLU A 146 -12.76 -4.17 12.63
C GLU A 146 -12.56 -2.65 12.50
N LEU A 147 -12.32 -2.18 11.26
CA LEU A 147 -12.07 -0.78 10.93
C LEU A 147 -13.15 -0.15 10.05
N THR A 148 -14.26 -0.84 9.78
CA THR A 148 -15.34 -0.36 8.90
C THR A 148 -15.87 1.01 9.34
N GLU A 149 -16.06 1.21 10.66
CA GLU A 149 -16.55 2.45 11.25
C GLU A 149 -15.42 3.40 11.71
N ALA A 150 -14.17 3.10 11.30
CA ALA A 150 -13.03 3.87 11.75
C ALA A 150 -12.83 5.17 10.95
N PHE A 151 -13.36 5.23 9.74
CA PHE A 151 -13.12 6.31 8.80
C PHE A 151 -14.38 7.14 8.54
N ASP A 152 -14.22 8.45 8.42
CA ASP A 152 -15.26 9.38 8.00
C ASP A 152 -15.51 9.26 6.48
N PHE A 153 -14.46 8.87 5.72
CA PHE A 153 -14.56 8.59 4.29
C PHE A 153 -13.53 7.53 3.85
N VAL A 154 -13.90 6.70 2.89
CA VAL A 154 -13.03 5.67 2.29
C VAL A 154 -13.04 5.84 0.79
N ALA A 155 -11.86 6.14 0.22
CA ALA A 155 -11.64 6.15 -1.22
C ALA A 155 -10.81 4.94 -1.65
N SER A 156 -11.25 4.27 -2.69
CA SER A 156 -10.63 3.09 -3.30
C SER A 156 -10.14 3.39 -4.72
N ARG A 157 -9.51 2.39 -5.35
CA ARG A 157 -9.12 2.50 -6.76
C ARG A 157 -10.30 2.76 -7.69
N ASP A 158 -11.49 2.32 -7.33
CA ASP A 158 -12.67 2.39 -8.17
C ASP A 158 -13.31 3.79 -8.19
N ASP A 159 -12.90 4.68 -7.27
CA ASP A 159 -13.45 6.03 -7.13
C ASP A 159 -12.68 7.09 -7.95
N VAL A 160 -11.60 6.70 -8.66
CA VAL A 160 -10.73 7.61 -9.40
C VAL A 160 -10.40 7.09 -10.80
N GLU A 161 -10.17 7.98 -11.75
CA GLU A 161 -9.71 7.63 -13.09
C GLU A 161 -8.20 7.33 -13.08
N HIS A 162 -7.43 8.17 -12.40
CA HIS A 162 -5.98 8.09 -12.33
C HIS A 162 -5.53 7.67 -10.94
N GLY A 163 -4.78 6.57 -10.87
CA GLY A 163 -4.21 6.08 -9.60
C GLY A 163 -2.92 6.80 -9.23
N LYS A 164 -2.51 6.69 -7.94
CA LYS A 164 -1.21 7.18 -7.46
C LYS A 164 -0.09 6.81 -8.46
N PRO A 165 0.78 7.73 -8.87
CA PRO A 165 1.14 9.00 -8.23
C PRO A 165 0.27 10.21 -8.62
N ASP A 166 -0.83 10.05 -9.36
CA ASP A 166 -1.77 11.15 -9.59
C ASP A 166 -2.41 11.56 -8.26
N PRO A 167 -2.59 12.88 -8.00
CA PRO A 167 -3.16 13.38 -6.75
C PRO A 167 -4.69 13.18 -6.63
N GLU A 168 -5.35 12.64 -7.63
CA GLU A 168 -6.81 12.60 -7.74
C GLU A 168 -7.47 12.01 -6.49
N ILE A 169 -7.00 10.87 -6.00
CA ILE A 169 -7.59 10.21 -4.83
C ILE A 169 -7.47 11.05 -3.55
N TYR A 170 -6.36 11.74 -3.35
CA TYR A 170 -6.18 12.59 -2.17
C TYR A 170 -7.01 13.87 -2.25
N LYS A 171 -7.12 14.46 -3.44
CA LYS A 171 -8.01 15.61 -3.68
C LYS A 171 -9.47 15.25 -3.48
N LEU A 172 -9.89 14.07 -3.96
CA LEU A 172 -11.23 13.54 -3.71
C LEU A 172 -11.50 13.45 -2.21
N VAL A 173 -10.61 12.81 -1.45
CA VAL A 173 -10.76 12.67 0.01
C VAL A 173 -10.84 14.02 0.71
N ALA A 174 -10.00 14.99 0.34
CA ALA A 174 -10.05 16.32 0.95
C ALA A 174 -11.39 17.04 0.68
N ALA A 175 -11.92 16.89 -0.53
CA ALA A 175 -13.22 17.45 -0.91
C ALA A 175 -14.37 16.82 -0.12
N GLU A 176 -14.42 15.49 -0.02
CA GLU A 176 -15.45 14.76 0.74
C GLU A 176 -15.39 15.04 2.24
N LEU A 177 -14.20 15.25 2.78
CA LEU A 177 -14.02 15.66 4.17
C LEU A 177 -14.29 17.16 4.40
N GLU A 178 -14.45 17.96 3.35
CA GLU A 178 -14.56 19.43 3.43
C GLU A 178 -13.36 20.06 4.16
N VAL A 179 -12.14 19.55 3.88
CA VAL A 179 -10.89 20.02 4.49
C VAL A 179 -9.93 20.49 3.41
N ASP A 180 -9.37 21.69 3.60
CA ASP A 180 -8.31 22.19 2.70
C ASP A 180 -7.13 21.25 2.65
N PRO A 181 -6.58 20.91 1.47
CA PRO A 181 -5.42 20.01 1.34
C PRO A 181 -4.23 20.40 2.22
N GLY A 182 -3.95 21.70 2.40
CA GLY A 182 -2.90 22.20 3.29
C GLY A 182 -3.12 21.90 4.77
N ASN A 183 -4.33 21.49 5.16
CA ASN A 183 -4.70 21.04 6.52
C ASN A 183 -4.84 19.51 6.63
N CYS A 184 -4.46 18.77 5.59
CA CYS A 184 -4.46 17.31 5.56
C CYS A 184 -3.05 16.76 5.79
N LEU A 185 -2.94 15.72 6.62
CA LEU A 185 -1.73 14.92 6.81
C LEU A 185 -1.96 13.50 6.26
N VAL A 186 -1.15 13.11 5.30
CA VAL A 186 -1.17 11.76 4.72
C VAL A 186 -0.14 10.87 5.42
N ILE A 187 -0.54 9.66 5.75
CA ILE A 187 0.34 8.58 6.21
C ILE A 187 0.42 7.54 5.10
N GLU A 188 1.60 7.34 4.58
CA GLU A 188 1.89 6.54 3.38
C GLU A 188 3.12 5.66 3.58
N ASP A 189 3.30 4.63 2.73
CA ASP A 189 4.51 3.82 2.72
C ASP A 189 5.26 3.87 1.39
N SER A 190 4.57 4.22 0.31
CA SER A 190 5.04 4.07 -1.07
C SER A 190 5.48 5.39 -1.71
N LEU A 191 6.47 5.30 -2.62
CA LEU A 191 6.90 6.47 -3.41
C LEU A 191 5.77 7.05 -4.26
N ALA A 192 4.89 6.20 -4.80
CA ALA A 192 3.76 6.65 -5.62
C ALA A 192 2.77 7.46 -4.78
N GLY A 193 2.45 6.99 -3.56
CA GLY A 193 1.57 7.69 -2.66
C GLY A 193 2.17 8.99 -2.11
N VAL A 194 3.46 8.99 -1.75
CA VAL A 194 4.18 10.23 -1.36
C VAL A 194 4.12 11.29 -2.47
N LYS A 195 4.35 10.90 -3.72
CA LYS A 195 4.22 11.81 -4.88
C LYS A 195 2.80 12.34 -5.03
N ALA A 196 1.80 11.49 -4.89
CA ALA A 196 0.39 11.86 -4.99
C ALA A 196 -0.01 12.84 -3.88
N ALA A 197 0.38 12.59 -2.63
CA ALA A 197 0.13 13.48 -1.49
C ALA A 197 0.80 14.86 -1.70
N HIS A 198 2.07 14.88 -2.12
CA HIS A 198 2.80 16.10 -2.42
C HIS A 198 2.14 16.89 -3.56
N ALA A 199 1.75 16.22 -4.65
CA ALA A 199 1.07 16.84 -5.79
C ALA A 199 -0.36 17.33 -5.43
N ALA A 200 -0.98 16.76 -4.40
CA ALA A 200 -2.24 17.23 -3.84
C ALA A 200 -2.08 18.47 -2.93
N GLY A 201 -0.84 18.88 -2.61
CA GLY A 201 -0.57 19.98 -1.69
C GLY A 201 -0.77 19.60 -0.21
N MET A 202 -0.67 18.32 0.12
CA MET A 202 -0.85 17.79 1.46
C MET A 202 0.48 17.53 2.16
N TRP A 203 0.45 17.54 3.48
CA TRP A 203 1.55 17.06 4.31
C TRP A 203 1.61 15.54 4.23
N CYS A 204 2.82 15.00 4.26
CA CYS A 204 3.00 13.56 4.17
C CYS A 204 4.11 13.10 5.11
N ILE A 205 3.84 12.03 5.84
CA ILE A 205 4.84 11.23 6.55
C ILE A 205 4.87 9.86 5.88
N ALA A 206 6.06 9.44 5.44
CA ALA A 206 6.26 8.11 4.88
C ALA A 206 6.66 7.13 5.97
N VAL A 207 5.87 6.08 6.19
CA VAL A 207 6.21 4.95 7.08
C VAL A 207 6.67 3.81 6.21
N THR A 208 7.99 3.69 6.02
CA THR A 208 8.54 2.77 5.03
C THR A 208 8.50 1.31 5.46
N THR A 209 8.41 0.44 4.48
CA THR A 209 8.55 -1.01 4.64
C THR A 209 9.90 -1.48 4.11
N SER A 210 10.26 -2.75 4.32
CA SER A 210 11.47 -3.33 3.72
C SER A 210 11.45 -3.32 2.18
N PHE A 211 10.30 -3.12 1.56
CA PHE A 211 10.12 -3.06 0.11
C PHE A 211 10.17 -1.61 -0.42
N THR A 212 9.75 -0.62 0.36
CA THR A 212 9.57 0.75 -0.11
C THR A 212 10.66 1.72 0.36
N ARG A 213 11.38 1.38 1.45
CA ARG A 213 12.42 2.22 2.06
C ARG A 213 13.40 2.80 1.03
N LYS A 214 14.01 1.93 0.24
CA LYS A 214 15.05 2.35 -0.74
C LYS A 214 14.50 3.38 -1.75
N SER A 215 13.30 3.16 -2.26
CA SER A 215 12.70 4.06 -3.27
C SER A 215 12.23 5.38 -2.68
N VAL A 216 11.72 5.38 -1.45
CA VAL A 216 11.26 6.59 -0.76
C VAL A 216 12.44 7.49 -0.41
N HIS A 217 13.51 6.97 0.22
CA HIS A 217 14.72 7.74 0.52
C HIS A 217 15.41 8.27 -0.74
N ALA A 218 15.55 7.43 -1.78
CA ALA A 218 16.22 7.82 -3.02
C ALA A 218 15.49 8.94 -3.79
N ALA A 219 14.20 9.11 -3.58
CA ALA A 219 13.39 10.10 -4.29
C ALA A 219 13.59 11.53 -3.78
N GLN A 220 14.06 11.72 -2.54
CA GLN A 220 14.30 13.02 -1.91
C GLN A 220 13.13 14.03 -2.02
N ILE A 221 11.88 13.52 -1.96
CA ILE A 221 10.67 14.36 -2.02
C ILE A 221 10.30 14.87 -0.62
N LEU A 222 10.53 14.04 0.40
CA LEU A 222 10.34 14.40 1.80
C LEU A 222 11.68 14.67 2.46
N GLU A 223 11.69 15.58 3.44
CA GLU A 223 12.82 15.71 4.35
C GLU A 223 12.97 14.40 5.16
N GLU A 224 14.21 13.98 5.43
CA GLU A 224 14.52 12.72 6.14
C GLU A 224 13.75 12.57 7.46
N ARG A 225 13.51 13.66 8.18
CA ARG A 225 12.74 13.66 9.45
C ARG A 225 11.27 13.26 9.28
N TRP A 226 10.74 13.29 8.05
CA TRP A 226 9.38 12.86 7.71
C TRP A 226 9.32 11.46 7.09
N ILE A 227 10.47 10.76 7.07
CA ILE A 227 10.56 9.37 6.65
C ILE A 227 10.80 8.51 7.89
N VAL A 228 9.87 7.63 8.18
CA VAL A 228 9.83 6.79 9.37
C VAL A 228 10.13 5.35 8.98
N ASP A 229 11.31 4.87 9.33
CA ASP A 229 11.74 3.49 9.09
C ASP A 229 11.36 2.53 10.22
N ASP A 230 11.18 3.07 11.42
CA ASP A 230 10.67 2.34 12.58
C ASP A 230 9.30 2.92 12.97
N PRO A 231 8.20 2.19 12.73
CA PRO A 231 6.86 2.67 13.06
C PRO A 231 6.64 3.04 14.54
N ALA A 232 7.48 2.55 15.45
CA ALA A 232 7.39 2.90 16.86
C ALA A 232 7.61 4.40 17.14
N VAL A 233 8.37 5.10 16.27
CA VAL A 233 8.63 6.54 16.42
C VAL A 233 7.57 7.41 15.75
N LEU A 234 6.67 6.83 14.94
CA LEU A 234 5.64 7.56 14.18
C LEU A 234 4.84 8.56 15.03
N PRO A 235 4.35 8.22 16.24
CA PRO A 235 3.58 9.17 17.06
C PRO A 235 4.38 10.43 17.42
N ASN A 236 5.70 10.30 17.57
CA ASN A 236 6.58 11.44 17.87
C ASN A 236 6.74 12.34 16.64
N VAL A 237 6.99 11.72 15.47
CA VAL A 237 7.15 12.44 14.21
C VAL A 237 5.87 13.20 13.84
N VAL A 238 4.70 12.59 14.04
CA VAL A 238 3.41 13.25 13.83
C VAL A 238 3.24 14.45 14.75
N ARG A 239 3.55 14.30 16.06
CA ARG A 239 3.49 15.42 17.01
C ARG A 239 4.43 16.56 16.62
N GLN A 240 5.63 16.25 16.18
CA GLN A 240 6.59 17.24 15.70
C GLN A 240 6.04 18.01 14.50
N MET A 241 5.52 17.32 13.48
CA MET A 241 4.93 17.95 12.30
C MET A 241 3.75 18.85 12.65
N ILE A 242 2.87 18.42 13.55
CA ILE A 242 1.74 19.23 14.02
C ILE A 242 2.22 20.48 14.77
N ALA A 243 3.24 20.35 15.64
CA ALA A 243 3.78 21.46 16.41
C ALA A 243 4.43 22.52 15.53
N GLU A 244 5.24 22.13 14.54
CA GLU A 244 5.85 23.05 13.57
C GLU A 244 4.79 23.83 12.80
N ARG A 245 3.66 23.20 12.45
CA ARG A 245 2.54 23.87 11.78
C ARG A 245 1.80 24.89 12.64
N GLN A 246 1.77 24.68 13.95
CA GLN A 246 1.13 25.62 14.87
C GLN A 246 2.02 26.83 15.17
N GLY A 247 3.35 26.66 15.08
CA GLY A 247 4.34 27.73 15.32
C GLY A 247 4.52 28.71 14.15
N ASP A 248 4.15 28.30 12.91
CA ASP A 248 4.24 29.12 11.70
C ASP A 248 2.96 29.98 11.46
N SER A 249 2.13 30.19 12.49
CA SER A 249 0.84 30.91 12.41
C SER A 249 0.89 32.29 13.03
#